data_2a8041acbeda4b696f7692dc2786d644
#
_entry.id   2a8041acbeda4b696f7692dc2786d644
#
_cell.length_a   1.000
_cell.length_b   1.000
_cell.length_c   1.000
_cell.angle_alpha   90.00
_cell.angle_beta   90.00
_cell.angle_gamma   90.00
#
_symmetry.space_group_name_H-M   'P 1'
#
loop_
_entity.id
_entity.type
_entity.pdbx_description
1 polymer ?
#
loop_
_entity_poly.entity_id
_entity_poly.type
_entity_poly.pdbx_seq_one_letter_code
_entity_poly.pdbx_strand_id
1 'polypeptide(L)'
;SEMCIRDSAMLLSLYLQERNITPEKCGLHTLLFLIQPGDQEEKAEALVSALIDFENNAWHRPVLEILPKLSGNYNMTVAELGRQIENFLEEENASRLENSIFTRRRREMACSGRKATEAFVRGNRKLLPLSRLKGKTALECAMIYPPGICAVTAGEKWTQDDISYFLFMEKYMNRYPDFAPEIIGLHKKETARGKKLFAWILSEGTQRV
;
A
#
# COMPACT_ATOMS: atom_id res chain seq x y z
N SER A 1 7.88 -18.22 22.93
CA SER A 1 6.80 -17.45 22.29
C SER A 1 7.34 -16.97 20.96
N GLU A 2 6.99 -17.65 19.88
CA GLU A 2 7.36 -17.19 18.54
C GLU A 2 6.53 -15.95 18.24
N MET A 3 7.15 -14.77 18.39
CA MET A 3 6.61 -13.56 17.84
C MET A 3 6.77 -13.65 16.33
N CYS A 4 5.68 -13.84 15.62
CA CYS A 4 5.68 -13.75 14.18
C CYS A 4 5.80 -12.26 13.83
N ILE A 5 7.00 -11.78 13.48
CA ILE A 5 7.24 -10.41 12.94
C ILE A 5 6.33 -10.12 11.73
N ARG A 6 5.73 -11.15 11.15
CA ARG A 6 4.75 -11.06 10.06
C ARG A 6 3.55 -10.20 10.39
N ASP A 7 3.13 -10.20 11.66
CA ASP A 7 1.82 -9.65 12.07
C ASP A 7 1.82 -8.12 12.22
N SER A 8 2.95 -7.44 12.01
CA SER A 8 3.06 -6.02 12.37
C SER A 8 4.13 -5.23 11.63
N ALA A 9 4.45 -5.59 10.38
CA ALA A 9 5.48 -4.88 9.62
C ALA A 9 5.24 -3.36 9.58
N MET A 10 3.99 -2.93 9.40
CA MET A 10 3.64 -1.51 9.40
C MET A 10 3.76 -0.86 10.79
N LEU A 11 3.31 -1.56 11.85
CA LEU A 11 3.48 -1.09 13.23
C LEU A 11 4.94 -0.95 13.59
N LEU A 12 5.75 -1.97 13.27
CA LEU A 12 7.19 -1.95 13.47
C LEU A 12 7.87 -0.83 12.66
N SER A 13 7.43 -0.59 11.42
CA SER A 13 7.92 0.52 10.60
C SER A 13 7.70 1.87 11.27
N LEU A 14 6.49 2.14 11.76
CA LEU A 14 6.17 3.39 12.46
C LEU A 14 6.95 3.52 13.77
N TYR A 15 7.08 2.43 14.53
CA TYR A 15 7.89 2.40 15.75
C TYR A 15 9.36 2.74 15.50
N LEU A 16 9.94 2.20 14.44
CA LEU A 16 11.31 2.47 14.04
C LEU A 16 11.48 3.92 13.55
N GLN A 17 10.50 4.47 12.82
CA GLN A 17 10.51 5.86 12.37
C GLN A 17 10.51 6.85 13.54
N GLU A 18 9.78 6.59 14.62
CA GLU A 18 9.85 7.40 15.87
C GLU A 18 11.26 7.42 16.49
N ARG A 19 12.11 6.46 16.13
CA ARG A 19 13.52 6.33 16.55
C ARG A 19 14.51 6.75 15.47
N ASN A 20 14.06 7.45 14.43
CA ASN A 20 14.85 7.88 13.27
C ASN A 20 15.47 6.71 12.48
N ILE A 21 14.86 5.55 12.51
CA ILE A 21 15.24 4.39 11.70
C ILE A 21 14.16 4.19 10.63
N THR A 22 14.50 4.50 9.38
CA THR A 22 13.56 4.42 8.26
C THR A 22 13.86 3.19 7.41
N PRO A 23 12.92 2.22 7.28
CA PRO A 23 13.09 1.13 6.33
C PRO A 23 13.00 1.65 4.89
N GLU A 24 13.79 1.04 3.99
CA GLU A 24 13.76 1.32 2.55
C GLU A 24 12.42 0.90 1.93
N LYS A 25 11.88 -0.22 2.42
CA LYS A 25 10.59 -0.74 1.99
C LYS A 25 9.81 -1.30 3.16
N CYS A 26 8.52 -0.99 3.19
CA CYS A 26 7.54 -1.61 4.06
C CYS A 26 6.46 -2.28 3.21
N GLY A 27 6.42 -3.62 3.22
CA GLY A 27 5.33 -4.41 2.66
C GLY A 27 4.27 -4.71 3.72
N LEU A 28 3.27 -5.51 3.38
CA LEU A 28 2.24 -5.94 4.33
C LEU A 28 2.84 -6.76 5.49
N HIS A 29 3.83 -7.62 5.18
CA HIS A 29 4.44 -8.56 6.12
C HIS A 29 5.97 -8.45 6.21
N THR A 30 6.59 -7.49 5.51
CA THR A 30 8.05 -7.43 5.40
C THR A 30 8.58 -6.01 5.50
N LEU A 31 9.74 -5.88 6.14
CA LEU A 31 10.55 -4.66 6.11
C LEU A 31 11.88 -4.95 5.41
N LEU A 32 12.34 -4.02 4.59
CA LEU A 32 13.65 -4.07 3.95
C LEU A 32 14.47 -2.87 4.43
N PHE A 33 15.71 -3.14 4.83
CA PHE A 33 16.68 -2.11 5.18
C PHE A 33 17.82 -2.14 4.17
N LEU A 34 18.26 -0.97 3.74
CA LEU A 34 19.43 -0.83 2.88
C LEU A 34 20.65 -0.58 3.76
N ILE A 35 21.63 -1.49 3.68
CA ILE A 35 22.93 -1.35 4.35
C ILE A 35 23.94 -0.95 3.27
N GLN A 36 24.58 0.21 3.43
CA GLN A 36 25.54 0.73 2.46
C GLN A 36 26.99 0.48 2.95
N PRO A 37 27.95 0.32 2.02
CA PRO A 37 29.35 0.30 2.36
C PRO A 37 29.74 1.62 3.08
N GLY A 38 30.29 1.50 4.30
CA GLY A 38 30.62 2.65 5.15
C GLY A 38 29.56 3.02 6.18
N ASP A 39 28.42 2.29 6.25
CA ASP A 39 27.53 2.40 7.40
C ASP A 39 28.27 1.98 8.67
N GLN A 40 28.14 2.80 9.69
CA GLN A 40 28.78 2.56 10.97
C GLN A 40 28.11 1.39 11.70
N GLU A 41 28.89 0.59 12.40
CA GLU A 41 28.40 -0.51 13.25
C GLU A 41 27.30 -0.06 14.22
N GLU A 42 27.44 1.16 14.74
CA GLU A 42 26.47 1.83 15.61
C GLU A 42 25.04 1.89 15.03
N LYS A 43 24.90 2.07 13.71
CA LYS A 43 23.57 2.07 13.06
C LYS A 43 22.93 0.68 13.05
N ALA A 44 23.72 -0.36 12.82
CA ALA A 44 23.26 -1.73 12.87
C ALA A 44 22.86 -2.11 14.31
N GLU A 45 23.67 -1.73 15.30
CA GLU A 45 23.38 -1.93 16.72
C GLU A 45 22.10 -1.19 17.15
N ALA A 46 21.92 0.06 16.70
CA ALA A 46 20.70 0.83 16.95
C ALA A 46 19.44 0.13 16.41
N LEU A 47 19.51 -0.40 15.17
CA LEU A 47 18.42 -1.18 14.59
C LEU A 47 18.13 -2.45 15.42
N VAL A 48 19.16 -3.23 15.74
CA VAL A 48 19.00 -4.47 16.52
C VAL A 48 18.41 -4.16 17.90
N SER A 49 18.92 -3.12 18.59
CA SER A 49 18.40 -2.70 19.89
C SER A 49 16.95 -2.27 19.81
N ALA A 50 16.56 -1.54 18.76
CA ALA A 50 15.16 -1.13 18.56
C ALA A 50 14.22 -2.30 18.28
N LEU A 51 14.69 -3.32 17.54
CA LEU A 51 13.92 -4.55 17.29
C LEU A 51 13.70 -5.33 18.58
N ILE A 52 14.75 -5.49 19.39
CA ILE A 52 14.67 -6.17 20.70
C ILE A 52 13.74 -5.40 21.65
N ASP A 53 13.83 -4.06 21.68
CA ASP A 53 12.95 -3.24 22.52
C ASP A 53 11.49 -3.31 22.07
N PHE A 54 11.24 -3.35 20.76
CA PHE A 54 9.89 -3.54 20.22
C PHE A 54 9.28 -4.85 20.71
N GLU A 55 10.02 -5.95 20.61
CA GLU A 55 9.57 -7.27 21.02
C GLU A 55 9.32 -7.38 22.53
N ASN A 56 10.29 -6.95 23.33
CA ASN A 56 10.28 -7.20 24.76
C ASN A 56 9.44 -6.18 25.54
N ASN A 57 9.35 -4.95 25.06
CA ASN A 57 8.73 -3.85 25.80
C ASN A 57 7.53 -3.24 25.07
N ALA A 58 7.73 -2.73 23.84
CA ALA A 58 6.70 -1.97 23.14
C ALA A 58 5.47 -2.81 22.78
N TRP A 59 5.67 -4.08 22.44
CA TRP A 59 4.62 -5.00 22.02
C TRP A 59 3.45 -5.12 23.00
N HIS A 60 3.73 -5.05 24.30
CA HIS A 60 2.72 -5.21 25.36
C HIS A 60 2.16 -3.89 25.88
N ARG A 61 2.62 -2.76 25.37
CA ARG A 61 2.20 -1.43 25.82
C ARG A 61 1.05 -0.85 25.00
N PRO A 62 0.32 0.14 25.55
CA PRO A 62 -0.72 0.85 24.80
C PRO A 62 -0.21 1.48 23.51
N VAL A 63 -0.97 1.35 22.42
CA VAL A 63 -0.61 1.87 21.10
C VAL A 63 -0.25 3.36 21.15
N LEU A 64 -1.10 4.19 21.77
CA LEU A 64 -0.90 5.64 21.78
C LEU A 64 0.27 6.09 22.67
N GLU A 65 0.76 5.24 23.56
CA GLU A 65 1.97 5.49 24.32
C GLU A 65 3.24 5.25 23.47
N ILE A 66 3.18 4.25 22.60
CA ILE A 66 4.29 3.87 21.70
C ILE A 66 4.31 4.70 20.42
N LEU A 67 3.13 5.01 19.88
CA LEU A 67 2.91 5.74 18.64
C LEU A 67 1.95 6.94 18.87
N PRO A 68 2.43 7.99 19.56
CA PRO A 68 1.57 9.10 20.00
C PRO A 68 1.04 9.99 18.85
N LYS A 69 1.61 9.87 17.66
CA LYS A 69 1.24 10.69 16.48
C LYS A 69 0.08 10.10 15.68
N LEU A 70 -0.41 8.90 16.04
CA LEU A 70 -1.57 8.32 15.35
C LEU A 70 -2.81 9.16 15.56
N SER A 71 -3.63 9.26 14.50
CA SER A 71 -4.87 10.04 14.52
C SER A 71 -6.08 9.25 15.02
N GLY A 72 -6.02 7.91 14.95
CA GLY A 72 -7.07 7.01 15.37
C GLY A 72 -7.12 6.81 16.88
N ASN A 73 -8.31 6.42 17.40
CA ASN A 73 -8.49 6.07 18.81
C ASN A 73 -8.17 4.57 19.01
N TYR A 74 -6.89 4.27 19.26
CA TYR A 74 -6.39 2.90 19.48
C TYR A 74 -6.28 2.60 20.99
N ASN A 75 -7.42 2.40 21.64
CA ASN A 75 -7.46 2.06 23.07
C ASN A 75 -7.18 0.56 23.32
N MET A 76 -6.00 0.14 22.88
CA MET A 76 -5.51 -1.25 22.97
C MET A 76 -3.99 -1.30 22.97
N THR A 77 -3.41 -2.48 23.21
CA THR A 77 -1.96 -2.71 23.11
C THR A 77 -1.50 -2.84 21.66
N VAL A 78 -0.19 -2.67 21.42
CA VAL A 78 0.40 -2.89 20.11
C VAL A 78 0.15 -4.32 19.62
N ALA A 79 0.25 -5.31 20.55
CA ALA A 79 -0.02 -6.71 20.25
C ALA A 79 -1.47 -6.98 19.82
N GLU A 80 -2.44 -6.32 20.43
CA GLU A 80 -3.86 -6.47 20.07
C GLU A 80 -4.14 -5.85 18.71
N LEU A 81 -3.57 -4.69 18.43
CA LEU A 81 -3.69 -4.03 17.13
C LEU A 81 -3.02 -4.85 16.03
N GLY A 82 -1.80 -5.36 16.29
CA GLY A 82 -1.08 -6.23 15.35
C GLY A 82 -1.92 -7.43 14.94
N ARG A 83 -2.48 -8.14 15.92
CA ARG A 83 -3.38 -9.29 15.67
C ARG A 83 -4.65 -8.90 14.89
N GLN A 84 -5.23 -7.75 15.17
CA GLN A 84 -6.41 -7.29 14.41
C GLN A 84 -6.08 -6.99 12.94
N ILE A 85 -4.92 -6.37 12.69
CA ILE A 85 -4.45 -6.12 11.32
C ILE A 85 -4.19 -7.44 10.61
N GLU A 86 -3.48 -8.37 11.24
CA GLU A 86 -3.17 -9.68 10.65
C GLU A 86 -4.43 -10.47 10.31
N ASN A 87 -5.36 -10.61 11.25
CA ASN A 87 -6.64 -11.26 10.99
C ASN A 87 -7.37 -10.64 9.78
N PHE A 88 -7.35 -9.32 9.67
CA PHE A 88 -7.93 -8.64 8.52
C PHE A 88 -7.20 -8.97 7.22
N LEU A 89 -5.86 -9.00 7.22
CA LEU A 89 -5.06 -9.36 6.05
C LEU A 89 -5.31 -10.82 5.61
N GLU A 90 -5.45 -11.74 6.56
CA GLU A 90 -5.80 -13.14 6.30
C GLU A 90 -7.22 -13.30 5.75
N GLU A 91 -8.22 -12.67 6.38
CA GLU A 91 -9.63 -12.70 5.94
C GLU A 91 -9.78 -12.18 4.50
N GLU A 92 -9.07 -11.13 4.14
CA GLU A 92 -9.08 -10.56 2.80
C GLU A 92 -8.15 -11.28 1.81
N ASN A 93 -7.41 -12.31 2.24
CA ASN A 93 -6.41 -13.03 1.44
C ASN A 93 -5.35 -12.10 0.81
N ALA A 94 -4.86 -11.13 1.59
CA ALA A 94 -4.00 -10.04 1.15
C ALA A 94 -2.75 -10.51 0.39
N SER A 95 -2.04 -11.53 0.91
CA SER A 95 -0.84 -12.10 0.27
C SER A 95 -1.13 -12.70 -1.11
N ARG A 96 -2.30 -13.33 -1.30
CA ARG A 96 -2.70 -13.86 -2.61
C ARG A 96 -3.01 -12.74 -3.60
N LEU A 97 -3.69 -11.70 -3.14
CA LEU A 97 -3.99 -10.52 -3.97
C LEU A 97 -2.70 -9.81 -4.40
N GLU A 98 -1.77 -9.60 -3.48
CA GLU A 98 -0.46 -9.01 -3.77
C GLU A 98 0.31 -9.85 -4.78
N ASN A 99 0.43 -11.16 -4.55
CA ASN A 99 1.09 -12.07 -5.48
C ASN A 99 0.45 -12.08 -6.86
N SER A 100 -0.88 -12.02 -6.96
CA SER A 100 -1.59 -12.01 -8.24
C SER A 100 -1.23 -10.82 -9.13
N ILE A 101 -0.81 -9.71 -8.52
CA ILE A 101 -0.42 -8.48 -9.24
C ILE A 101 1.05 -8.50 -9.65
N PHE A 102 1.95 -8.87 -8.73
CA PHE A 102 3.38 -8.69 -8.93
C PHE A 102 4.07 -9.87 -9.61
N THR A 103 3.45 -11.05 -9.69
CA THR A 103 4.02 -12.24 -10.36
C THR A 103 3.60 -12.40 -11.82
N ARG A 104 2.74 -11.54 -12.36
CA ARG A 104 2.26 -11.63 -13.74
C ARG A 104 3.36 -11.35 -14.75
N ARG A 105 3.45 -12.25 -15.75
CA ARG A 105 4.47 -12.14 -16.81
C ARG A 105 4.12 -11.17 -17.95
N ARG A 106 2.85 -10.95 -18.29
CA ARG A 106 2.41 -10.07 -19.39
C ARG A 106 1.07 -9.41 -19.09
N ARG A 107 0.99 -8.12 -19.41
CA ARG A 107 -0.24 -7.32 -19.36
C ARG A 107 -0.66 -6.93 -20.78
N GLU A 108 -1.95 -6.79 -21.00
CA GLU A 108 -2.47 -6.32 -22.27
C GLU A 108 -2.34 -4.80 -22.36
N MET A 109 -1.50 -4.34 -23.27
CA MET A 109 -1.33 -2.93 -23.60
C MET A 109 -2.37 -2.55 -24.66
N ALA A 110 -3.29 -1.65 -24.33
CA ALA A 110 -4.23 -1.09 -25.29
C ALA A 110 -3.60 0.01 -26.15
N CYS A 111 -2.64 0.74 -25.55
CA CYS A 111 -1.85 1.76 -26.24
C CYS A 111 -0.52 1.97 -25.51
N SER A 112 0.41 2.69 -26.15
CA SER A 112 1.65 3.08 -25.47
C SER A 112 1.38 4.09 -24.36
N GLY A 113 2.24 4.11 -23.33
CA GLY A 113 2.17 5.10 -22.24
C GLY A 113 2.14 6.54 -22.76
N ARG A 114 2.91 6.85 -23.83
CA ARG A 114 2.87 8.15 -24.50
C ARG A 114 1.48 8.50 -24.99
N LYS A 115 0.81 7.57 -25.70
CA LYS A 115 -0.59 7.80 -26.18
C LYS A 115 -1.57 7.95 -25.03
N ALA A 116 -1.39 7.21 -23.94
CA ALA A 116 -2.20 7.34 -22.72
C ALA A 116 -2.02 8.75 -22.11
N THR A 117 -0.79 9.22 -21.98
CA THR A 117 -0.48 10.57 -21.48
C THR A 117 -1.05 11.66 -22.40
N GLU A 118 -0.91 11.53 -23.71
CA GLU A 118 -1.51 12.46 -24.67
C GLU A 118 -3.03 12.52 -24.55
N ALA A 119 -3.69 11.37 -24.41
CA ALA A 119 -5.14 11.30 -24.20
C ALA A 119 -5.55 11.98 -22.88
N PHE A 120 -4.79 11.75 -21.81
CA PHE A 120 -5.02 12.38 -20.52
C PHE A 120 -4.94 13.91 -20.61
N VAL A 121 -3.88 14.44 -21.21
CA VAL A 121 -3.67 15.90 -21.37
C VAL A 121 -4.72 16.53 -22.27
N ARG A 122 -5.14 15.87 -23.34
CA ARG A 122 -6.18 16.36 -24.26
C ARG A 122 -7.61 16.27 -23.69
N GLY A 123 -7.78 15.75 -22.45
CA GLY A 123 -9.09 15.62 -21.82
C GLY A 123 -9.91 14.41 -22.29
N ASN A 124 -9.34 13.50 -23.10
CA ASN A 124 -9.95 12.25 -23.53
C ASN A 124 -9.97 11.22 -22.41
N ARG A 125 -10.54 11.60 -21.28
CA ARG A 125 -10.47 10.86 -20.04
C ARG A 125 -11.81 10.83 -19.31
N LYS A 126 -12.05 9.75 -18.58
CA LYS A 126 -13.21 9.58 -17.70
C LYS A 126 -12.76 9.01 -16.36
N LEU A 127 -13.25 9.59 -15.27
CA LEU A 127 -12.96 9.11 -13.93
C LEU A 127 -14.02 8.07 -13.53
N LEU A 128 -13.59 6.84 -13.25
CA LEU A 128 -14.48 5.75 -12.85
C LEU A 128 -14.05 5.14 -11.50
N PRO A 129 -15.02 4.64 -10.69
CA PRO A 129 -14.73 3.86 -9.51
C PRO A 129 -14.12 2.50 -9.88
N LEU A 130 -13.33 1.91 -8.96
CA LEU A 130 -12.64 0.63 -9.17
C LEU A 130 -13.56 -0.46 -9.74
N SER A 131 -14.79 -0.57 -9.24
CA SER A 131 -15.76 -1.60 -9.67
C SER A 131 -16.14 -1.55 -11.16
N ARG A 132 -15.79 -0.45 -11.86
CA ARG A 132 -16.14 -0.22 -13.27
C ARG A 132 -14.93 -0.20 -14.20
N LEU A 133 -13.73 -0.61 -13.72
CA LEU A 133 -12.48 -0.48 -14.47
C LEU A 133 -12.17 -1.70 -15.36
N LYS A 134 -12.76 -2.87 -15.13
CA LYS A 134 -12.42 -4.10 -15.87
C LYS A 134 -12.42 -3.88 -17.38
N GLY A 135 -11.28 -4.18 -18.02
CA GLY A 135 -11.07 -4.02 -19.46
C GLY A 135 -10.88 -2.59 -19.94
N LYS A 136 -10.97 -1.59 -19.06
CA LYS A 136 -10.73 -0.17 -19.42
C LYS A 136 -9.24 0.12 -19.45
N THR A 137 -8.84 1.04 -20.32
CA THR A 137 -7.44 1.45 -20.47
C THR A 137 -7.07 2.49 -19.41
N ALA A 138 -6.06 2.19 -18.61
CA ALA A 138 -5.51 3.12 -17.61
C ALA A 138 -4.82 4.31 -18.29
N LEU A 139 -5.00 5.51 -17.75
CA LEU A 139 -4.31 6.71 -18.21
C LEU A 139 -3.21 7.18 -17.24
N GLU A 140 -3.21 6.67 -16.02
CA GLU A 140 -2.18 6.91 -15.01
C GLU A 140 -1.63 5.58 -14.50
N CYS A 141 -0.40 5.61 -13.99
CA CYS A 141 0.18 4.45 -13.31
C CYS A 141 -0.41 4.34 -11.91
N ALA A 142 -1.04 3.22 -11.59
CA ALA A 142 -1.51 2.93 -10.24
C ALA A 142 -0.43 2.15 -9.48
N MET A 143 0.03 2.67 -8.33
CA MET A 143 1.09 2.07 -7.53
C MET A 143 0.86 2.28 -6.04
N ILE A 144 1.46 1.41 -5.24
CA ILE A 144 1.58 1.53 -3.79
C ILE A 144 2.97 2.08 -3.47
N TYR A 145 3.04 3.07 -2.60
CA TYR A 145 4.29 3.68 -2.18
C TYR A 145 4.44 3.64 -0.65
N PRO A 146 5.61 3.37 -0.11
CA PRO A 146 6.77 2.73 -0.74
C PRO A 146 6.53 1.27 -1.10
N PRO A 147 7.25 0.66 -2.08
CA PRO A 147 8.43 1.15 -2.81
C PRO A 147 8.14 1.84 -4.14
N GLY A 148 6.89 2.04 -4.55
CA GLY A 148 6.56 2.68 -5.81
C GLY A 148 6.56 1.74 -7.03
N ILE A 149 6.24 0.45 -6.83
CA ILE A 149 6.10 -0.50 -7.94
C ILE A 149 4.73 -0.33 -8.58
N CYS A 150 4.71 -0.10 -9.90
CA CYS A 150 3.46 0.02 -10.65
C CYS A 150 2.71 -1.31 -10.68
N ALA A 151 1.53 -1.31 -10.10
CA ALA A 151 0.57 -2.40 -10.24
C ALA A 151 -0.14 -2.36 -11.58
N VAL A 152 -0.47 -1.17 -12.08
CA VAL A 152 -1.05 -0.94 -13.41
C VAL A 152 -0.30 0.22 -14.06
N THR A 153 0.18 0.06 -15.29
CA THR A 153 0.89 1.11 -16.02
C THR A 153 -0.05 1.85 -16.98
N ALA A 154 0.22 3.13 -17.23
CA ALA A 154 -0.55 3.90 -18.20
C ALA A 154 -0.52 3.24 -19.61
N GLY A 155 -1.70 3.03 -20.19
CA GLY A 155 -1.89 2.31 -21.44
C GLY A 155 -2.27 0.84 -21.29
N GLU A 156 -2.13 0.24 -20.10
CA GLU A 156 -2.57 -1.12 -19.81
C GLU A 156 -4.08 -1.20 -19.59
N LYS A 157 -4.66 -2.38 -19.81
CA LYS A 157 -6.03 -2.68 -19.44
C LYS A 157 -6.13 -3.15 -18.00
N TRP A 158 -7.06 -2.59 -17.25
CA TRP A 158 -7.42 -3.04 -15.91
C TRP A 158 -7.93 -4.46 -15.92
N THR A 159 -7.36 -5.32 -15.11
CA THR A 159 -7.80 -6.70 -14.91
C THR A 159 -8.66 -6.84 -13.66
N GLN A 160 -9.30 -8.01 -13.50
CA GLN A 160 -10.08 -8.29 -12.28
C GLN A 160 -9.19 -8.36 -11.04
N ASP A 161 -7.97 -8.88 -11.17
CA ASP A 161 -7.06 -9.00 -10.02
C ASP A 161 -6.56 -7.62 -9.58
N ASP A 162 -6.27 -6.69 -10.52
CA ASP A 162 -5.94 -5.31 -10.18
C ASP A 162 -7.06 -4.65 -9.37
N ILE A 163 -8.28 -4.83 -9.85
CA ILE A 163 -9.47 -4.29 -9.18
C ILE A 163 -9.62 -4.90 -7.78
N SER A 164 -9.46 -6.22 -7.65
CA SER A 164 -9.60 -6.92 -6.38
C SER A 164 -8.55 -6.44 -5.37
N TYR A 165 -7.30 -6.28 -5.82
CA TYR A 165 -6.22 -5.75 -4.98
C TYR A 165 -6.49 -4.32 -4.51
N PHE A 166 -6.84 -3.41 -5.41
CA PHE A 166 -7.12 -2.03 -5.00
C PHE A 166 -8.42 -1.88 -4.20
N LEU A 167 -9.40 -2.76 -4.38
CA LEU A 167 -10.58 -2.83 -3.50
C LEU A 167 -10.19 -3.30 -2.08
N PHE A 168 -9.28 -4.26 -1.96
CA PHE A 168 -8.69 -4.64 -0.67
C PHE A 168 -7.98 -3.44 -0.04
N MET A 169 -7.13 -2.72 -0.80
CA MET A 169 -6.44 -1.52 -0.29
C MET A 169 -7.43 -0.40 0.11
N GLU A 170 -8.53 -0.25 -0.62
CA GLU A 170 -9.63 0.67 -0.25
C GLU A 170 -10.24 0.30 1.12
N LYS A 171 -10.49 -0.99 1.37
CA LYS A 171 -10.95 -1.47 2.67
C LYS A 171 -9.92 -1.24 3.77
N TYR A 172 -8.64 -1.59 3.48
CA TYR A 172 -7.55 -1.44 4.43
C TYR A 172 -7.39 0.02 4.89
N MET A 173 -7.33 0.97 3.96
CA MET A 173 -7.18 2.39 4.29
C MET A 173 -8.39 3.01 5.01
N ASN A 174 -9.58 2.43 4.85
CA ASN A 174 -10.76 2.87 5.60
C ASN A 174 -10.78 2.31 7.02
N ARG A 175 -10.27 1.08 7.22
CA ARG A 175 -10.26 0.43 8.53
C ARG A 175 -9.06 0.87 9.37
N TYR A 176 -7.90 1.04 8.75
CA TYR A 176 -6.63 1.38 9.39
C TYR A 176 -5.97 2.58 8.70
N PRO A 177 -6.55 3.78 8.80
CA PRO A 177 -6.09 4.94 8.04
C PRO A 177 -4.65 5.36 8.33
N ASP A 178 -4.19 5.20 9.59
CA ASP A 178 -2.83 5.55 9.99
C ASP A 178 -1.77 4.53 9.52
N PHE A 179 -2.21 3.33 9.11
CA PHE A 179 -1.33 2.24 8.67
C PHE A 179 -1.43 1.96 7.17
N ALA A 180 -2.26 2.69 6.44
CA ALA A 180 -2.42 2.49 5.02
C ALA A 180 -1.26 3.13 4.24
N PRO A 181 -0.66 2.39 3.27
CA PRO A 181 0.34 2.97 2.39
C PRO A 181 -0.25 4.06 1.51
N GLU A 182 0.60 4.91 0.97
CA GLU A 182 0.20 5.87 -0.04
C GLU A 182 -0.16 5.15 -1.35
N ILE A 183 -1.28 5.54 -1.95
CA ILE A 183 -1.72 5.01 -3.25
C ILE A 183 -1.62 6.15 -4.26
N ILE A 184 -0.71 6.00 -5.21
CA ILE A 184 -0.44 6.98 -6.27
C ILE A 184 -1.17 6.56 -7.56
N GLY A 185 -1.69 7.53 -8.32
CA GLY A 185 -2.40 7.30 -9.58
C GLY A 185 -3.85 6.84 -9.41
N LEU A 186 -4.33 6.76 -8.17
CA LEU A 186 -5.74 6.61 -7.86
C LEU A 186 -6.24 7.82 -7.05
N HIS A 187 -7.45 8.25 -7.38
CA HIS A 187 -8.06 9.45 -6.84
C HIS A 187 -9.04 9.09 -5.72
N LYS A 188 -8.78 9.59 -4.52
CA LYS A 188 -9.62 9.35 -3.35
C LYS A 188 -10.81 10.32 -3.35
N LYS A 189 -12.02 9.80 -3.11
CA LYS A 189 -13.23 10.61 -2.88
C LYS A 189 -13.91 10.15 -1.60
N GLU A 190 -14.27 11.11 -0.76
CA GLU A 190 -15.11 10.85 0.41
C GLU A 190 -16.54 10.52 -0.02
N THR A 191 -17.12 9.50 0.60
CA THR A 191 -18.50 9.09 0.41
C THR A 191 -19.14 8.82 1.77
N ALA A 192 -20.46 8.68 1.82
CA ALA A 192 -21.17 8.30 3.05
C ALA A 192 -20.71 6.93 3.63
N ARG A 193 -20.02 6.10 2.84
CA ARG A 193 -19.49 4.80 3.23
C ARG A 193 -17.96 4.76 3.37
N GLY A 194 -17.32 5.92 3.55
CA GLY A 194 -15.88 6.08 3.63
C GLY A 194 -15.23 6.49 2.30
N LYS A 195 -13.90 6.44 2.29
CA LYS A 195 -13.09 6.79 1.12
C LYS A 195 -13.22 5.75 0.02
N LYS A 196 -13.46 6.21 -1.22
CA LYS A 196 -13.52 5.39 -2.43
C LYS A 196 -12.42 5.77 -3.40
N LEU A 197 -11.86 4.76 -4.08
CA LEU A 197 -10.81 4.93 -5.08
C LEU A 197 -11.39 4.98 -6.50
N PHE A 198 -10.85 5.90 -7.29
CA PHE A 198 -11.23 6.14 -8.69
C PHE A 198 -9.96 6.18 -9.54
N ALA A 199 -10.06 5.76 -10.80
CA ALA A 199 -8.99 5.89 -11.79
C ALA A 199 -9.45 6.65 -13.02
N TRP A 200 -8.53 7.40 -13.62
CA TRP A 200 -8.72 7.94 -14.96
C TRP A 200 -8.51 6.85 -16.00
N ILE A 201 -9.49 6.70 -16.87
CA ILE A 201 -9.47 5.77 -17.98
C ILE A 201 -9.65 6.51 -19.30
N LEU A 202 -9.21 5.90 -20.39
CA LEU A 202 -9.46 6.40 -21.74
C LEU A 202 -10.96 6.42 -22.02
N SER A 203 -11.49 7.55 -22.47
CA SER A 203 -12.90 7.68 -22.86
C SER A 203 -13.21 6.81 -24.09
N GLU A 204 -14.28 6.03 -24.03
CA GLU A 204 -14.81 5.34 -25.21
C GLU A 204 -15.45 6.37 -26.13
N GLY A 205 -14.92 6.55 -27.32
CA GLY A 205 -15.46 7.49 -28.32
C GLY A 205 -14.42 8.27 -29.11
N THR A 206 -13.13 8.12 -28.80
CA THR A 206 -12.06 8.78 -29.56
C THR A 206 -11.21 7.78 -30.37
N GLN A 207 -11.90 6.88 -31.09
CA GLN A 207 -11.33 6.32 -32.31
C GLN A 207 -11.76 7.21 -33.47
N ARG A 208 -11.13 8.36 -33.63
CA ARG A 208 -11.03 9.06 -34.90
C ARG A 208 -9.65 9.63 -35.03
N VAL A 209 -8.95 9.01 -35.95
CA VAL A 209 -7.71 9.31 -36.65
C VAL A 209 -6.47 8.67 -36.06
#